data_add2847f6f29c7bd881a24780ca7af3f
#
_entry.id   add2847f6f29c7bd881a24780ca7af3f
#
_cell.length_a   1.000
_cell.length_b   1.000
_cell.length_c   1.000
_cell.angle_alpha   90.00
_cell.angle_beta   90.00
_cell.angle_gamma   90.00
#
_symmetry.space_group_name_H-M   'P 1'
#
loop_
_entity.id
_entity.type
_entity.pdbx_description
1 polymer ?
#
loop_
_entity_poly.entity_id
_entity_poly.type
_entity_poly.pdbx_seq_one_letter_code
_entity_poly.pdbx_strand_id
1 'polypeptide(L)'
;CEILFIGAKGKMEMEKVPKAGYQIKGLPISGIDRGNLLSNLSFPLKLQKSLKLAKKILKEFKPDIAIGTGGFASGPLLWQASKQGIPVVIQEQNSFPGITNKLLKNRAEAICVAYEGISQFPAEKVHYTGNPIRSEIFKNLSNREQAIHSYGLDPEKKTILSIGGSQGSRTLNNAWKSDLKKLQDVGVQLIWQTGKLDFDKIKTELDGDLKGIHITEFIYDMKTAFSAADLIVSRAGAMAISELSLVGKPLI
;
A
#
# COMPACT_ATOMS: atom_id res chain seq x y z
N CYS A 1 -1.59 -7.99 24.02
CA CYS A 1 -1.49 -6.60 23.60
C CYS A 1 -2.84 -6.14 23.03
N GLU A 2 -3.40 -5.05 23.56
CA GLU A 2 -4.62 -4.46 23.01
C GLU A 2 -4.22 -3.41 21.96
N ILE A 3 -4.86 -3.44 20.78
CA ILE A 3 -4.53 -2.58 19.66
C ILE A 3 -5.76 -1.80 19.22
N LEU A 4 -5.63 -0.46 19.15
CA LEU A 4 -6.64 0.42 18.60
C LEU A 4 -6.04 1.18 17.40
N PHE A 5 -6.63 0.98 16.22
CA PHE A 5 -6.25 1.73 15.03
C PHE A 5 -6.93 3.10 14.98
N ILE A 6 -6.21 4.07 14.41
CA ILE A 6 -6.76 5.40 14.13
C ILE A 6 -6.53 5.72 12.65
N GLY A 7 -7.62 5.95 11.94
CA GLY A 7 -7.61 6.24 10.50
C GLY A 7 -8.26 7.57 10.15
N ALA A 8 -8.19 7.99 8.89
CA ALA A 8 -8.92 9.13 8.38
C ALA A 8 -10.31 8.68 7.91
N LYS A 9 -11.37 9.39 8.33
CA LYS A 9 -12.75 9.08 7.92
C LYS A 9 -12.91 9.06 6.40
N GLY A 10 -13.64 8.07 5.88
CA GLY A 10 -13.88 7.89 4.46
C GLY A 10 -12.67 7.38 3.65
N LYS A 11 -11.63 6.88 4.32
CA LYS A 11 -10.48 6.23 3.67
C LYS A 11 -10.54 4.72 3.81
N MET A 12 -9.77 4.04 2.99
CA MET A 12 -9.77 2.58 2.83
C MET A 12 -9.53 1.83 4.15
N GLU A 13 -8.72 2.41 5.03
CA GLU A 13 -8.43 1.82 6.34
C GLU A 13 -9.67 1.62 7.20
N MET A 14 -10.70 2.48 7.05
CA MET A 14 -11.96 2.36 7.79
C MET A 14 -12.75 1.10 7.45
N GLU A 15 -12.50 0.50 6.29
CA GLU A 15 -13.12 -0.76 5.85
C GLU A 15 -12.19 -1.96 6.05
N LYS A 16 -10.90 -1.79 5.77
CA LYS A 16 -9.93 -2.89 5.78
C LYS A 16 -9.54 -3.34 7.18
N VAL A 17 -9.40 -2.39 8.13
CA VAL A 17 -8.99 -2.70 9.51
C VAL A 17 -10.05 -3.53 10.25
N PRO A 18 -11.37 -3.20 10.19
CA PRO A 18 -12.40 -4.07 10.79
C PRO A 18 -12.46 -5.46 10.15
N LYS A 19 -12.28 -5.56 8.82
CA LYS A 19 -12.21 -6.86 8.12
C LYS A 19 -11.04 -7.73 8.57
N ALA A 20 -9.97 -7.10 9.08
CA ALA A 20 -8.83 -7.79 9.68
C ALA A 20 -9.01 -8.10 11.18
N GLY A 21 -10.20 -7.85 11.75
CA GLY A 21 -10.52 -8.15 13.14
C GLY A 21 -10.09 -7.11 14.17
N TYR A 22 -9.69 -5.90 13.74
CA TYR A 22 -9.22 -4.85 14.65
C TYR A 22 -10.22 -3.71 14.79
N GLN A 23 -10.21 -3.07 15.96
CA GLN A 23 -10.96 -1.84 16.19
C GLN A 23 -10.28 -0.63 15.55
N ILE A 24 -11.09 0.28 14.98
CA ILE A 24 -10.60 1.53 14.40
C ILE A 24 -11.51 2.70 14.76
N LYS A 25 -10.91 3.86 15.10
CA LYS A 25 -11.62 5.13 15.24
C LYS A 25 -11.16 6.10 14.16
N GLY A 26 -12.12 6.81 13.53
CA GLY A 26 -11.84 7.72 12.41
C GLY A 26 -11.71 9.17 12.85
N LEU A 27 -10.62 9.83 12.43
CA LEU A 27 -10.45 11.28 12.57
C LEU A 27 -11.01 12.02 11.35
N PRO A 28 -11.64 13.19 11.51
CA PRO A 28 -12.17 13.99 10.40
C PRO A 28 -11.07 14.80 9.69
N ILE A 29 -9.95 14.15 9.39
CA ILE A 29 -8.80 14.74 8.71
C ILE A 29 -8.75 14.32 7.25
N SER A 30 -8.31 15.20 6.39
CA SER A 30 -8.04 14.92 4.98
C SER A 30 -6.69 15.49 4.58
N GLY A 31 -6.14 15.04 3.45
CA GLY A 31 -4.96 15.66 2.86
C GLY A 31 -5.25 17.05 2.35
N ILE A 32 -4.17 17.82 2.16
CA ILE A 32 -4.21 19.08 1.44
C ILE A 32 -4.34 18.77 -0.05
N ASP A 33 -5.37 19.27 -0.68
CA ASP A 33 -5.56 19.17 -2.12
C ASP A 33 -4.67 20.20 -2.83
N ARG A 34 -3.71 19.71 -3.61
CA ARG A 34 -2.78 20.57 -4.36
C ARG A 34 -3.41 21.13 -5.62
N GLY A 35 -4.45 20.50 -6.15
CA GLY A 35 -5.15 20.93 -7.37
C GLY A 35 -6.25 21.96 -7.11
N ASN A 36 -6.83 21.96 -5.90
CA ASN A 36 -7.90 22.88 -5.54
C ASN A 36 -7.65 23.52 -4.17
N LEU A 37 -7.04 24.72 -4.19
CA LEU A 37 -6.69 25.43 -2.94
C LEU A 37 -7.92 25.84 -2.12
N LEU A 38 -9.06 26.11 -2.77
CA LEU A 38 -10.30 26.47 -2.07
C LEU A 38 -10.85 25.34 -1.22
N SER A 39 -10.66 24.08 -1.63
CA SER A 39 -11.05 22.91 -0.85
C SER A 39 -10.31 22.80 0.49
N ASN A 40 -9.16 23.48 0.60
CA ASN A 40 -8.32 23.47 1.80
C ASN A 40 -8.77 24.48 2.88
N LEU A 41 -9.70 25.37 2.60
CA LEU A 41 -10.23 26.33 3.59
C LEU A 41 -10.80 25.63 4.82
N SER A 42 -11.34 24.43 4.68
CA SER A 42 -11.84 23.62 5.77
C SER A 42 -10.75 22.87 6.57
N PHE A 43 -9.51 22.85 6.07
CA PHE A 43 -8.42 22.07 6.67
C PHE A 43 -8.08 22.48 8.10
N PRO A 44 -7.96 23.78 8.46
CA PRO A 44 -7.68 24.18 9.86
C PRO A 44 -8.74 23.69 10.84
N LEU A 45 -10.03 23.78 10.45
CA LEU A 45 -11.14 23.30 11.28
C LEU A 45 -11.12 21.77 11.42
N LYS A 46 -10.84 21.03 10.35
CA LYS A 46 -10.68 19.58 10.37
C LYS A 46 -9.50 19.17 11.26
N LEU A 47 -8.38 19.86 11.15
CA LEU A 47 -7.20 19.62 11.98
C LEU A 47 -7.52 19.84 13.46
N GLN A 48 -8.15 20.97 13.81
CA GLN A 48 -8.53 21.27 15.18
C GLN A 48 -9.49 20.22 15.76
N LYS A 49 -10.52 19.83 15.00
CA LYS A 49 -11.45 18.76 15.40
C LYS A 49 -10.71 17.43 15.60
N SER A 50 -9.79 17.11 14.71
CA SER A 50 -8.98 15.86 14.77
C SER A 50 -8.06 15.86 15.98
N LEU A 51 -7.41 16.98 16.29
CA LEU A 51 -6.58 17.12 17.50
C LEU A 51 -7.40 16.94 18.79
N LYS A 52 -8.60 17.55 18.87
CA LYS A 52 -9.48 17.38 20.03
C LYS A 52 -9.94 15.93 20.19
N LEU A 53 -10.33 15.28 19.08
CA LEU A 53 -10.77 13.88 19.09
C LEU A 53 -9.62 12.93 19.43
N ALA A 54 -8.44 13.12 18.84
CA ALA A 54 -7.24 12.34 19.16
C ALA A 54 -6.90 12.44 20.66
N LYS A 55 -6.95 13.65 21.24
CA LYS A 55 -6.74 13.86 22.69
C LYS A 55 -7.74 13.06 23.54
N LYS A 56 -9.02 13.05 23.13
CA LYS A 56 -10.07 12.29 23.83
C LYS A 56 -9.80 10.77 23.73
N ILE A 57 -9.52 10.26 22.53
CA ILE A 57 -9.24 8.85 22.30
C ILE A 57 -8.05 8.37 23.14
N LEU A 58 -6.95 9.13 23.16
CA LEU A 58 -5.76 8.78 23.94
C LEU A 58 -6.04 8.75 25.45
N LYS A 59 -6.86 9.67 25.95
CA LYS A 59 -7.27 9.67 27.36
C LYS A 59 -8.16 8.48 27.75
N GLU A 60 -9.03 8.05 26.84
CA GLU A 60 -9.93 6.91 27.03
C GLU A 60 -9.17 5.58 26.95
N PHE A 61 -8.35 5.42 25.90
CA PHE A 61 -7.65 4.17 25.61
C PHE A 61 -6.39 3.98 26.46
N LYS A 62 -5.72 5.08 26.86
CA LYS A 62 -4.48 5.09 27.66
C LYS A 62 -3.39 4.16 27.11
N PRO A 63 -2.95 4.35 25.86
CA PRO A 63 -1.95 3.47 25.28
C PRO A 63 -0.58 3.66 25.94
N ASP A 64 0.20 2.58 26.03
CA ASP A 64 1.60 2.63 26.46
C ASP A 64 2.51 3.23 25.38
N ILE A 65 2.11 3.12 24.11
CA ILE A 65 2.88 3.61 22.96
C ILE A 65 1.93 4.00 21.81
N ALA A 66 2.33 5.00 21.04
CA ALA A 66 1.64 5.40 19.82
C ALA A 66 2.56 5.23 18.60
N ILE A 67 2.13 4.43 17.63
CA ILE A 67 2.89 4.13 16.41
C ILE A 67 2.24 4.81 15.22
N GLY A 68 3.01 5.54 14.42
CA GLY A 68 2.56 6.17 13.19
C GLY A 68 3.25 5.61 11.97
N THR A 69 2.44 5.16 11.01
CA THR A 69 2.89 4.63 9.74
C THR A 69 2.71 5.62 8.58
N GLY A 70 2.64 6.91 8.90
CA GLY A 70 2.34 7.95 7.92
C GLY A 70 0.84 8.19 7.73
N GLY A 71 0.50 8.90 6.65
CA GLY A 71 -0.88 9.29 6.36
C GLY A 71 -1.38 10.48 7.19
N PHE A 72 -2.62 10.88 6.94
CA PHE A 72 -3.17 12.11 7.52
C PHE A 72 -3.55 11.97 8.99
N ALA A 73 -4.01 10.80 9.41
CA ALA A 73 -4.44 10.54 10.78
C ALA A 73 -3.26 10.49 11.77
N SER A 74 -2.08 10.06 11.33
CA SER A 74 -0.88 9.99 12.17
C SER A 74 -0.48 11.36 12.74
N GLY A 75 -0.63 12.44 11.95
CA GLY A 75 -0.27 13.79 12.39
C GLY A 75 -0.94 14.20 13.70
N PRO A 76 -2.26 14.35 13.74
CA PRO A 76 -3.00 14.75 14.95
C PRO A 76 -2.84 13.76 16.10
N LEU A 77 -2.80 12.46 15.81
CA LEU A 77 -2.67 11.42 16.83
C LEU A 77 -1.33 11.50 17.55
N LEU A 78 -0.23 11.40 16.81
CA LEU A 78 1.11 11.38 17.39
C LEU A 78 1.49 12.72 18.04
N TRP A 79 1.01 13.83 17.46
CA TRP A 79 1.15 15.13 18.11
C TRP A 79 0.51 15.17 19.50
N GLN A 80 -0.70 14.64 19.64
CA GLN A 80 -1.39 14.61 20.92
C GLN A 80 -0.80 13.55 21.88
N ALA A 81 -0.31 12.43 21.37
CA ALA A 81 0.39 11.42 22.14
C ALA A 81 1.65 12.01 22.79
N SER A 82 2.51 12.65 22.00
CA SER A 82 3.73 13.27 22.52
C SER A 82 3.46 14.38 23.54
N LYS A 83 2.36 15.15 23.39
CA LYS A 83 1.94 16.16 24.38
C LYS A 83 1.42 15.57 25.70
N GLN A 84 1.01 14.32 25.69
CA GLN A 84 0.53 13.62 26.89
C GLN A 84 1.61 12.70 27.49
N GLY A 85 2.86 12.79 27.02
CA GLY A 85 3.97 11.97 27.51
C GLY A 85 3.90 10.50 27.06
N ILE A 86 3.07 10.18 26.07
CA ILE A 86 3.00 8.83 25.49
C ILE A 86 4.14 8.70 24.49
N PRO A 87 5.01 7.68 24.61
CA PRO A 87 6.08 7.42 23.67
C PRO A 87 5.56 7.30 22.24
N VAL A 88 6.25 7.92 21.28
CA VAL A 88 5.88 7.94 19.89
C VAL A 88 6.93 7.24 19.05
N VAL A 89 6.51 6.29 18.23
CA VAL A 89 7.34 5.64 17.19
C VAL A 89 6.80 6.00 15.82
N ILE A 90 7.69 6.33 14.90
CA ILE A 90 7.38 6.58 13.49
C ILE A 90 7.95 5.44 12.65
N GLN A 91 7.18 4.94 11.71
CA GLN A 91 7.66 4.05 10.66
C GLN A 91 7.55 4.77 9.30
N GLU A 92 8.67 4.87 8.57
CA GLU A 92 8.75 5.47 7.24
C GLU A 92 9.06 4.41 6.19
N GLN A 93 8.15 4.24 5.25
CA GLN A 93 8.24 3.21 4.21
C GLN A 93 9.06 3.65 3.00
N ASN A 94 9.19 4.95 2.80
CA ASN A 94 9.79 5.51 1.59
C ASN A 94 11.23 5.95 1.83
N SER A 95 12.03 5.97 0.77
CA SER A 95 13.37 6.58 0.78
C SER A 95 13.32 8.11 1.00
N PHE A 96 12.19 8.73 0.67
CA PHE A 96 11.95 10.15 0.94
C PHE A 96 10.77 10.31 1.92
N PRO A 97 11.02 10.84 3.13
CA PRO A 97 10.00 10.91 4.18
C PRO A 97 8.79 11.77 3.83
N GLY A 98 7.62 11.28 4.24
CA GLY A 98 6.38 12.03 4.16
C GLY A 98 6.38 13.27 5.04
N ILE A 99 5.58 14.28 4.66
CA ILE A 99 5.49 15.57 5.39
C ILE A 99 5.13 15.36 6.86
N THR A 100 4.16 14.48 7.15
CA THR A 100 3.73 14.18 8.52
C THR A 100 4.88 13.65 9.37
N ASN A 101 5.66 12.69 8.86
CA ASN A 101 6.79 12.11 9.57
C ASN A 101 7.90 13.14 9.78
N LYS A 102 8.17 14.00 8.79
CA LYS A 102 9.13 15.11 8.95
C LYS A 102 8.73 16.11 10.04
N LEU A 103 7.45 16.45 10.14
CA LEU A 103 6.95 17.37 11.17
C LEU A 103 7.02 16.77 12.59
N LEU A 104 6.92 15.46 12.71
CA LEU A 104 6.89 14.76 13.99
C LEU A 104 8.25 14.20 14.43
N LYS A 105 9.28 14.27 13.59
CA LYS A 105 10.59 13.64 13.82
C LYS A 105 11.22 13.96 15.18
N ASN A 106 11.14 15.21 15.62
CA ASN A 106 11.73 15.63 16.90
C ASN A 106 10.91 15.16 18.11
N ARG A 107 9.64 14.77 17.89
CA ARG A 107 8.73 14.28 18.93
C ARG A 107 8.74 12.77 19.08
N ALA A 108 9.31 12.07 18.11
CA ALA A 108 9.45 10.61 18.16
C ALA A 108 10.57 10.21 19.12
N GLU A 109 10.37 9.11 19.82
CA GLU A 109 11.42 8.41 20.58
C GLU A 109 12.28 7.58 19.63
N ALA A 110 11.65 6.93 18.64
CA ALA A 110 12.31 6.13 17.61
C ALA A 110 11.67 6.33 16.24
N ILE A 111 12.48 6.25 15.19
CA ILE A 111 12.06 6.36 13.80
C ILE A 111 12.57 5.14 13.06
N CYS A 112 11.69 4.20 12.79
CA CYS A 112 11.96 3.00 12.01
C CYS A 112 11.92 3.33 10.51
N VAL A 113 12.99 3.07 9.79
CA VAL A 113 13.09 3.39 8.36
C VAL A 113 13.29 2.14 7.52
N ALA A 114 12.75 2.17 6.29
CA ALA A 114 12.91 1.09 5.33
C ALA A 114 14.22 1.16 4.54
N TYR A 115 14.82 2.34 4.45
CA TYR A 115 16.02 2.60 3.66
C TYR A 115 17.05 3.35 4.49
N GLU A 116 18.32 3.06 4.25
CA GLU A 116 19.45 3.78 4.84
C GLU A 116 19.61 5.18 4.22
N GLY A 117 20.38 6.04 4.87
CA GLY A 117 20.78 7.34 4.32
C GLY A 117 19.70 8.43 4.34
N ILE A 118 18.64 8.28 5.14
CA ILE A 118 17.59 9.30 5.26
C ILE A 118 18.10 10.45 6.16
N SER A 119 18.69 11.48 5.55
CA SER A 119 19.27 12.63 6.26
C SER A 119 18.23 13.60 6.86
N GLN A 120 16.94 13.46 6.54
CA GLN A 120 15.88 14.34 7.03
C GLN A 120 15.46 14.05 8.48
N PHE A 121 15.89 12.93 9.04
CA PHE A 121 15.62 12.53 10.42
C PHE A 121 16.84 12.70 11.32
N PRO A 122 16.67 12.94 12.64
CA PRO A 122 17.76 12.92 13.61
C PRO A 122 18.42 11.53 13.65
N ALA A 123 19.73 11.45 13.39
CA ALA A 123 20.42 10.18 13.22
C ALA A 123 20.34 9.28 14.47
N GLU A 124 20.36 9.90 15.67
CA GLU A 124 20.28 9.20 16.96
C GLU A 124 18.94 8.51 17.24
N LYS A 125 17.90 8.86 16.46
CA LYS A 125 16.55 8.27 16.58
C LYS A 125 16.23 7.27 15.47
N VAL A 126 17.08 7.19 14.45
CA VAL A 126 16.85 6.36 13.27
C VAL A 126 17.28 4.91 13.52
N HIS A 127 16.36 4.00 13.23
CA HIS A 127 16.60 2.56 13.26
C HIS A 127 16.27 1.97 11.88
N TYR A 128 17.22 1.34 11.25
CA TYR A 128 17.00 0.61 10.01
C TYR A 128 16.32 -0.73 10.30
N THR A 129 15.03 -0.82 10.01
CA THR A 129 14.20 -2.00 10.30
C THR A 129 13.64 -2.67 9.05
N GLY A 130 13.78 -2.03 7.91
CA GLY A 130 13.06 -2.43 6.71
C GLY A 130 11.57 -2.06 6.76
N ASN A 131 10.81 -2.47 5.74
CA ASN A 131 9.36 -2.37 5.71
C ASN A 131 8.69 -3.58 6.39
N PRO A 132 7.57 -3.38 7.10
CA PRO A 132 6.83 -4.48 7.71
C PRO A 132 6.06 -5.26 6.63
N ILE A 133 6.66 -6.32 6.15
CA ILE A 133 6.11 -7.19 5.11
C ILE A 133 5.48 -8.43 5.69
N ARG A 134 4.43 -8.92 5.03
CA ARG A 134 3.76 -10.16 5.40
C ARG A 134 4.60 -11.36 4.94
N SER A 135 5.49 -11.84 5.80
CA SER A 135 6.41 -12.95 5.48
C SER A 135 5.69 -14.23 5.04
N GLU A 136 4.44 -14.43 5.44
CA GLU A 136 3.66 -15.62 5.11
C GLU A 136 3.32 -15.73 3.62
N ILE A 137 3.23 -14.60 2.90
CA ILE A 137 2.98 -14.59 1.46
C ILE A 137 4.13 -15.26 0.69
N PHE A 138 5.34 -15.22 1.22
CA PHE A 138 6.55 -15.70 0.56
C PHE A 138 7.01 -17.08 1.05
N LYS A 139 6.46 -17.54 2.17
CA LYS A 139 6.75 -18.88 2.67
C LYS A 139 5.95 -19.90 1.85
N ASN A 140 6.66 -20.89 1.30
CA ASN A 140 6.05 -22.00 0.56
C ASN A 140 5.18 -21.52 -0.61
N LEU A 141 5.77 -20.84 -1.60
CA LEU A 141 5.10 -20.56 -2.86
C LEU A 141 4.49 -21.85 -3.41
N SER A 142 3.31 -21.76 -4.00
CA SER A 142 2.60 -22.89 -4.58
C SER A 142 3.38 -23.50 -5.75
N ASN A 143 3.07 -24.73 -6.12
CA ASN A 143 3.58 -25.31 -7.36
C ASN A 143 3.17 -24.40 -8.54
N ARG A 144 4.16 -24.04 -9.40
CA ARG A 144 3.95 -23.11 -10.51
C ARG A 144 2.87 -23.60 -11.47
N GLU A 145 2.87 -24.87 -11.81
CA GLU A 145 1.92 -25.47 -12.74
C GLU A 145 0.49 -25.35 -12.23
N GLN A 146 0.24 -25.71 -10.97
CA GLN A 146 -1.05 -25.54 -10.32
C GLN A 146 -1.49 -24.08 -10.25
N ALA A 147 -0.56 -23.18 -9.97
CA ALA A 147 -0.83 -21.76 -9.93
C ALA A 147 -1.24 -21.22 -11.30
N ILE A 148 -0.58 -21.62 -12.36
CA ILE A 148 -0.90 -21.22 -13.75
C ILE A 148 -2.26 -21.77 -14.15
N HIS A 149 -2.55 -23.04 -13.86
CA HIS A 149 -3.85 -23.64 -14.15
C HIS A 149 -5.01 -22.92 -13.44
N SER A 150 -4.81 -22.41 -12.22
CA SER A 150 -5.85 -21.64 -11.53
C SER A 150 -6.25 -20.33 -12.24
N TYR A 151 -5.39 -19.81 -13.10
CA TYR A 151 -5.66 -18.66 -13.98
C TYR A 151 -6.16 -19.06 -15.37
N GLY A 152 -6.36 -20.34 -15.64
CA GLY A 152 -6.77 -20.83 -16.96
C GLY A 152 -5.69 -20.67 -18.02
N LEU A 153 -4.41 -20.66 -17.62
CA LEU A 153 -3.25 -20.45 -18.47
C LEU A 153 -2.49 -21.77 -18.73
N ASP A 154 -1.59 -21.75 -19.68
CA ASP A 154 -0.79 -22.88 -20.13
C ASP A 154 0.54 -22.94 -19.35
N PRO A 155 0.87 -24.01 -18.61
CA PRO A 155 2.07 -24.09 -17.79
C PRO A 155 3.37 -24.15 -18.63
N GLU A 156 3.30 -24.52 -19.89
CA GLU A 156 4.46 -24.59 -20.79
C GLU A 156 4.92 -23.21 -21.30
N LYS A 157 4.10 -22.18 -21.08
CA LYS A 157 4.39 -20.82 -21.55
C LYS A 157 4.90 -19.92 -20.43
N LYS A 158 5.68 -18.90 -20.84
CA LYS A 158 6.12 -17.84 -19.91
C LYS A 158 4.97 -16.92 -19.54
N THR A 159 4.89 -16.59 -18.26
CA THR A 159 3.79 -15.80 -17.70
C THR A 159 4.31 -14.52 -17.06
N ILE A 160 3.80 -13.38 -17.51
CA ILE A 160 4.01 -12.07 -16.90
C ILE A 160 2.88 -11.81 -15.91
N LEU A 161 3.23 -11.34 -14.72
CA LEU A 161 2.28 -10.80 -13.75
C LEU A 161 2.39 -9.27 -13.74
N SER A 162 1.30 -8.57 -14.07
CA SER A 162 1.26 -7.10 -14.02
C SER A 162 0.40 -6.60 -12.87
N ILE A 163 0.98 -5.76 -12.01
CA ILE A 163 0.35 -5.24 -10.79
C ILE A 163 0.46 -3.71 -10.75
N GLY A 164 -0.66 -3.03 -10.92
CA GLY A 164 -0.73 -1.55 -10.86
C GLY A 164 -0.92 -0.96 -9.46
N GLY A 165 -0.93 -1.82 -8.40
CA GLY A 165 -1.36 -1.44 -7.04
C GLY A 165 -2.88 -1.54 -6.88
N SER A 166 -3.41 -1.29 -5.67
CA SER A 166 -4.83 -1.51 -5.33
C SER A 166 -5.85 -0.73 -6.18
N GLN A 167 -5.45 0.42 -6.72
CA GLN A 167 -6.28 1.26 -7.61
C GLN A 167 -6.01 1.02 -9.09
N GLY A 168 -5.03 0.17 -9.41
CA GLY A 168 -4.54 0.00 -10.77
C GLY A 168 -3.56 1.11 -11.21
N SER A 169 -3.10 1.01 -12.44
CA SER A 169 -2.21 1.99 -13.07
C SER A 169 -2.64 2.22 -14.52
N ARG A 170 -3.17 3.40 -14.82
CA ARG A 170 -3.58 3.75 -16.19
C ARG A 170 -2.44 3.63 -17.19
N THR A 171 -1.22 3.97 -16.78
CA THR A 171 -0.04 3.85 -17.65
C THR A 171 0.21 2.40 -18.03
N LEU A 172 0.24 1.47 -17.05
CA LEU A 172 0.39 0.04 -17.32
C LEU A 172 -0.80 -0.51 -18.11
N ASN A 173 -2.03 -0.11 -17.72
CA ASN A 173 -3.23 -0.56 -18.41
C ASN A 173 -3.24 -0.16 -19.90
N ASN A 174 -2.84 1.07 -20.21
CA ASN A 174 -2.77 1.53 -21.59
C ASN A 174 -1.65 0.83 -22.38
N ALA A 175 -0.48 0.62 -21.77
CA ALA A 175 0.62 -0.11 -22.40
C ALA A 175 0.19 -1.54 -22.76
N TRP A 176 -0.40 -2.27 -21.82
CA TRP A 176 -0.88 -3.63 -22.09
C TRP A 176 -1.94 -3.66 -23.18
N LYS A 177 -2.92 -2.78 -23.16
CA LYS A 177 -3.95 -2.71 -24.21
C LYS A 177 -3.35 -2.56 -25.61
N SER A 178 -2.30 -1.74 -25.76
CA SER A 178 -1.66 -1.52 -27.05
C SER A 178 -0.83 -2.72 -27.53
N ASP A 179 -0.30 -3.51 -26.62
CA ASP A 179 0.70 -4.53 -26.91
C ASP A 179 0.22 -5.98 -26.71
N LEU A 180 -1.07 -6.21 -26.39
CA LEU A 180 -1.62 -7.55 -26.18
C LEU A 180 -1.36 -8.48 -27.36
N LYS A 181 -1.57 -8.01 -28.60
CA LYS A 181 -1.33 -8.82 -29.79
C LYS A 181 0.14 -9.22 -29.91
N LYS A 182 1.06 -8.32 -29.63
CA LYS A 182 2.50 -8.64 -29.64
C LYS A 182 2.86 -9.71 -28.60
N LEU A 183 2.25 -9.65 -27.40
CA LEU A 183 2.42 -10.69 -26.38
C LEU A 183 1.94 -12.07 -26.87
N GLN A 184 0.76 -12.10 -27.47
CA GLN A 184 0.19 -13.34 -28.03
C GLN A 184 1.05 -13.90 -29.15
N ASP A 185 1.55 -13.06 -30.08
CA ASP A 185 2.39 -13.43 -31.19
C ASP A 185 3.72 -14.08 -30.75
N VAL A 186 4.29 -13.63 -29.62
CA VAL A 186 5.50 -14.23 -29.02
C VAL A 186 5.20 -15.38 -28.05
N GLY A 187 3.94 -15.76 -27.89
CA GLY A 187 3.52 -16.88 -27.03
C GLY A 187 3.66 -16.64 -25.53
N VAL A 188 3.77 -15.39 -25.07
CA VAL A 188 3.84 -15.02 -23.66
C VAL A 188 2.45 -14.77 -23.11
N GLN A 189 2.21 -15.19 -21.87
CA GLN A 189 0.94 -15.06 -21.16
C GLN A 189 0.96 -13.91 -20.16
N LEU A 190 -0.22 -13.38 -19.82
CA LEU A 190 -0.35 -12.24 -18.91
C LEU A 190 -1.43 -12.50 -17.86
N ILE A 191 -1.05 -12.36 -16.60
CA ILE A 191 -1.98 -12.16 -15.48
C ILE A 191 -1.99 -10.66 -15.21
N TRP A 192 -3.12 -10.00 -15.44
CA TRP A 192 -3.21 -8.55 -15.44
C TRP A 192 -4.22 -8.03 -14.42
N GLN A 193 -3.72 -7.41 -13.35
CA GLN A 193 -4.54 -6.68 -12.40
C GLN A 193 -4.72 -5.23 -12.87
N THR A 194 -5.89 -4.91 -13.34
CA THR A 194 -6.22 -3.58 -13.89
C THR A 194 -6.52 -2.53 -12.83
N GLY A 195 -7.00 -2.96 -11.66
CA GLY A 195 -7.56 -2.10 -10.62
C GLY A 195 -9.03 -1.72 -10.90
N LYS A 196 -9.73 -1.36 -9.83
CA LYS A 196 -11.17 -1.11 -9.86
C LYS A 196 -11.61 -0.04 -10.87
N LEU A 197 -10.80 1.00 -11.05
CA LEU A 197 -11.20 2.16 -11.87
C LEU A 197 -11.29 1.87 -13.38
N ASP A 198 -10.48 0.96 -13.87
CA ASP A 198 -10.37 0.69 -15.30
C ASP A 198 -10.88 -0.71 -15.69
N PHE A 199 -11.22 -1.58 -14.72
CA PHE A 199 -11.56 -2.98 -14.97
C PHE A 199 -12.72 -3.15 -15.96
N ASP A 200 -13.87 -2.57 -15.68
CA ASP A 200 -15.07 -2.72 -16.51
C ASP A 200 -14.84 -2.17 -17.93
N LYS A 201 -14.17 -1.01 -18.00
CA LYS A 201 -13.82 -0.41 -19.29
C LYS A 201 -12.92 -1.30 -20.12
N ILE A 202 -11.85 -1.82 -19.51
CA ILE A 202 -10.88 -2.70 -20.20
C ILE A 202 -11.57 -3.99 -20.64
N LYS A 203 -12.40 -4.58 -19.79
CA LYS A 203 -13.14 -5.80 -20.11
C LYS A 203 -14.10 -5.61 -21.28
N THR A 204 -14.75 -4.43 -21.36
CA THR A 204 -15.65 -4.11 -22.47
C THR A 204 -14.90 -3.79 -23.77
N GLU A 205 -13.75 -3.09 -23.67
CA GLU A 205 -12.94 -2.73 -24.84
C GLU A 205 -12.19 -3.93 -25.47
N LEU A 206 -11.89 -4.95 -24.67
CA LEU A 206 -11.18 -6.15 -25.09
C LEU A 206 -12.17 -7.31 -25.34
N ASP A 207 -13.24 -7.04 -26.07
CA ASP A 207 -14.18 -8.06 -26.54
C ASP A 207 -13.55 -8.84 -27.70
N GLY A 208 -12.99 -10.03 -27.40
CA GLY A 208 -12.32 -10.85 -28.41
C GLY A 208 -11.48 -12.00 -27.85
N ASP A 209 -10.59 -12.54 -28.65
CA ASP A 209 -9.71 -13.64 -28.26
C ASP A 209 -8.63 -13.18 -27.27
N LEU A 210 -8.89 -13.41 -25.99
CA LEU A 210 -7.96 -13.17 -24.88
C LEU A 210 -7.14 -14.43 -24.53
N LYS A 211 -6.86 -15.29 -25.50
CA LYS A 211 -6.07 -16.51 -25.28
C LYS A 211 -4.72 -16.16 -24.65
N GLY A 212 -4.45 -16.76 -23.50
CA GLY A 212 -3.23 -16.51 -22.74
C GLY A 212 -3.26 -15.21 -21.89
N ILE A 213 -4.41 -14.54 -21.78
CA ILE A 213 -4.55 -13.32 -21.00
C ILE A 213 -5.62 -13.51 -19.90
N HIS A 214 -5.21 -13.39 -18.66
CA HIS A 214 -6.12 -13.38 -17.51
C HIS A 214 -6.24 -11.97 -16.96
N ILE A 215 -7.43 -11.36 -17.06
CA ILE A 215 -7.72 -10.00 -16.59
C ILE A 215 -8.52 -10.07 -15.29
N THR A 216 -8.09 -9.34 -14.27
CA THR A 216 -8.81 -9.24 -13.00
C THR A 216 -8.78 -7.83 -12.43
N GLU A 217 -9.84 -7.45 -11.73
CA GLU A 217 -9.91 -6.19 -11.00
C GLU A 217 -8.85 -6.13 -9.89
N PHE A 218 -8.76 -7.20 -9.09
CA PHE A 218 -7.89 -7.28 -7.94
C PHE A 218 -7.46 -8.71 -7.66
N ILE A 219 -6.19 -8.91 -7.31
CA ILE A 219 -5.65 -10.21 -6.94
C ILE A 219 -5.67 -10.30 -5.41
N TYR A 220 -6.52 -11.18 -4.86
CA TYR A 220 -6.61 -11.44 -3.43
C TYR A 220 -5.56 -12.45 -2.96
N ASP A 221 -5.32 -13.47 -3.77
CA ASP A 221 -4.29 -14.48 -3.52
C ASP A 221 -3.00 -14.13 -4.28
N MET A 222 -2.23 -13.25 -3.67
CA MET A 222 -0.93 -12.84 -4.21
C MET A 222 0.07 -13.99 -4.24
N LYS A 223 -0.05 -14.96 -3.33
CA LYS A 223 0.85 -16.12 -3.29
C LYS A 223 0.75 -16.94 -4.57
N THR A 224 -0.47 -17.26 -4.99
CA THR A 224 -0.73 -17.99 -6.24
C THR A 224 -0.27 -17.17 -7.46
N ALA A 225 -0.52 -15.85 -7.48
CA ALA A 225 -0.06 -14.99 -8.57
C ALA A 225 1.46 -14.95 -8.69
N PHE A 226 2.17 -14.81 -7.57
CA PHE A 226 3.63 -14.85 -7.56
C PHE A 226 4.18 -16.21 -7.98
N SER A 227 3.51 -17.30 -7.58
CA SER A 227 3.90 -18.65 -7.98
C SER A 227 3.81 -18.85 -9.51
N ALA A 228 2.74 -18.34 -10.12
CA ALA A 228 2.49 -18.45 -11.56
C ALA A 228 3.44 -17.59 -12.42
N ALA A 229 3.94 -16.48 -11.90
CA ALA A 229 4.74 -15.52 -12.67
C ALA A 229 6.17 -16.00 -12.96
N ASP A 230 6.67 -15.73 -14.15
CA ASP A 230 8.10 -15.80 -14.51
C ASP A 230 8.75 -14.41 -14.47
N LEU A 231 7.98 -13.36 -14.74
CA LEU A 231 8.36 -11.95 -14.70
C LEU A 231 7.25 -11.14 -14.05
N ILE A 232 7.61 -10.15 -13.25
CA ILE A 232 6.65 -9.25 -12.62
C ILE A 232 6.87 -7.83 -13.14
N VAL A 233 5.78 -7.19 -13.57
CA VAL A 233 5.76 -5.76 -13.95
C VAL A 233 4.92 -5.02 -12.93
N SER A 234 5.53 -4.03 -12.23
CA SER A 234 4.85 -3.34 -11.14
C SER A 234 5.20 -1.85 -11.10
N ARG A 235 4.34 -1.09 -10.45
CA ARG A 235 4.71 0.26 -10.04
C ARG A 235 5.69 0.20 -8.86
N ALA A 236 6.67 1.11 -8.86
CA ALA A 236 7.67 1.24 -7.80
C ALA A 236 7.11 1.84 -6.48
N GLY A 237 6.05 1.23 -5.93
CA GLY A 237 5.55 1.58 -4.61
C GLY A 237 6.45 1.01 -3.51
N ALA A 238 6.72 1.75 -2.44
CA ALA A 238 7.67 1.36 -1.40
C ALA A 238 7.38 -0.04 -0.81
N MET A 239 6.12 -0.30 -0.45
CA MET A 239 5.71 -1.62 0.06
C MET A 239 5.77 -2.69 -1.03
N ALA A 240 5.36 -2.36 -2.26
CA ALA A 240 5.39 -3.30 -3.39
C ALA A 240 6.83 -3.73 -3.69
N ILE A 241 7.79 -2.79 -3.78
CA ILE A 241 9.20 -3.14 -4.00
C ILE A 241 9.71 -4.06 -2.90
N SER A 242 9.44 -3.74 -1.64
CA SER A 242 9.88 -4.56 -0.50
C SER A 242 9.29 -5.97 -0.54
N GLU A 243 8.02 -6.10 -0.90
CA GLU A 243 7.37 -7.40 -1.06
C GLU A 243 7.95 -8.16 -2.27
N LEU A 244 8.04 -7.51 -3.42
CA LEU A 244 8.49 -8.13 -4.68
C LEU A 244 9.94 -8.58 -4.64
N SER A 245 10.81 -7.85 -3.92
CA SER A 245 12.21 -8.25 -3.73
C SER A 245 12.35 -9.60 -3.01
N LEU A 246 11.38 -9.98 -2.16
CA LEU A 246 11.38 -11.27 -1.47
C LEU A 246 10.85 -12.42 -2.34
N VAL A 247 10.13 -12.13 -3.39
CA VAL A 247 9.61 -13.16 -4.32
C VAL A 247 10.76 -13.81 -5.10
N GLY A 248 11.87 -13.12 -5.28
CA GLY A 248 13.05 -13.61 -5.97
C GLY A 248 12.85 -13.85 -7.47
N LYS A 249 11.89 -13.15 -8.09
CA LYS A 249 11.62 -13.21 -9.53
C LYS A 249 12.08 -11.94 -10.23
N PRO A 250 12.41 -12.00 -11.54
CA PRO A 250 12.71 -10.81 -12.32
C PRO A 250 11.58 -9.77 -12.20
N LEU A 251 11.95 -8.49 -12.04
CA LEU A 251 11.04 -7.38 -11.77
C LEU A 251 11.36 -6.19 -12.67
N ILE A 252 10.33 -5.58 -13.26
CA ILE A 252 10.36 -4.34 -14.03
C ILE A 252 9.41 -3.32 -13.39
#